data_588ea9f10c3a5904e2d2f8435a1a7157
#
_entry.id   588ea9f10c3a5904e2d2f8435a1a7157
#
_cell.length_a   1.000
_cell.length_b   1.000
_cell.length_c   1.000
_cell.angle_alpha   90.00
_cell.angle_beta   90.00
_cell.angle_gamma   90.00
#
_symmetry.space_group_name_H-M   'P 1'
#
loop_
_entity.id
_entity.type
_entity.pdbx_description
1 polymer ?
#
loop_
_entity_poly.entity_id
_entity_poly.type
_entity_poly.pdbx_seq_one_letter_code
_entity_poly.pdbx_strand_id
1 'polypeptide(L)'
;LYQEKELFTDMVYRQLNEGFSSEVVMEREVSTVIYQMTQEGHLVVEQGAVYPACNYRNEKETAEIIAQILVDDKQEAVEEKELDRLITEAQKELGILLSQKQREAVRMVFLNLLSIISGGPGTGKTTVEKVLLYVYHKTGGRNALLMAPTGRASRRMAESTGDSSACTMHNGLGLSGDVEDFEPELRDLEADFIILDEQSMVDMRLAAVFYRHIHKGTRIVLVGDVNQLPSVGPGNVFRELVHCGVVPITVLDMVFRQGQNSRIASNAHLMQENNAMLEYGTDFVFLPAASDK
;
A
#
# COMPACT_ATOMS: atom_id res chain seq x y z
N LEU A 1 14.06 -5.39 -0.38
CA LEU A 1 14.90 -4.22 -0.67
C LEU A 1 16.39 -4.49 -0.54
N TYR A 2 16.78 -5.68 -0.20
CA TYR A 2 18.16 -6.11 -0.01
C TYR A 2 18.44 -7.42 -0.76
N GLN A 3 19.70 -7.67 -0.97
CA GLN A 3 20.21 -8.94 -1.48
C GLN A 3 21.22 -9.49 -0.46
N GLU A 4 21.29 -10.81 -0.31
CA GLU A 4 22.39 -11.41 0.40
C GLU A 4 23.71 -11.06 -0.26
N LYS A 5 24.72 -10.67 0.51
CA LYS A 5 26.00 -10.14 0.01
C LYS A 5 26.66 -11.05 -1.01
N GLU A 6 26.66 -12.36 -0.77
CA GLU A 6 27.23 -13.33 -1.70
C GLU A 6 26.44 -13.44 -2.99
N LEU A 7 25.10 -13.51 -2.90
CA LEU A 7 24.21 -13.53 -4.05
C LEU A 7 24.29 -12.22 -4.86
N PHE A 8 24.37 -11.08 -4.17
CA PHE A 8 24.55 -9.78 -4.82
C PHE A 8 25.87 -9.69 -5.59
N THR A 9 26.97 -10.16 -4.98
CA THR A 9 28.30 -10.19 -5.61
C THR A 9 28.29 -11.07 -6.85
N ASP A 10 27.72 -12.28 -6.78
CA ASP A 10 27.61 -13.21 -7.91
C ASP A 10 26.73 -12.65 -9.04
N MET A 11 25.60 -12.04 -8.67
CA MET A 11 24.70 -11.41 -9.66
C MET A 11 25.38 -10.27 -10.42
N VAL A 12 26.06 -9.36 -9.70
CA VAL A 12 26.79 -8.25 -10.32
C VAL A 12 27.94 -8.77 -11.19
N TYR A 13 28.69 -9.76 -10.70
CA TYR A 13 29.77 -10.39 -11.45
C TYR A 13 29.26 -11.00 -12.76
N ARG A 14 28.17 -11.77 -12.73
CA ARG A 14 27.57 -12.37 -13.94
C ARG A 14 27.09 -11.30 -14.92
N GLN A 15 26.40 -10.27 -14.43
CA GLN A 15 25.85 -9.20 -15.27
C GLN A 15 26.96 -8.39 -15.95
N LEU A 16 28.08 -8.11 -15.27
CA LEU A 16 29.22 -7.41 -15.84
C LEU A 16 29.98 -8.22 -16.88
N ASN A 17 29.94 -9.56 -16.80
CA ASN A 17 30.59 -10.45 -17.76
C ASN A 17 29.63 -10.99 -18.84
N GLU A 18 28.34 -10.61 -18.80
CA GLU A 18 27.35 -11.07 -19.77
C GLU A 18 27.65 -10.53 -21.17
N GLY A 19 27.64 -11.41 -22.18
CA GLY A 19 27.90 -11.07 -23.58
C GLY A 19 29.39 -11.04 -23.98
N PHE A 20 30.31 -11.30 -23.06
CA PHE A 20 31.75 -11.40 -23.38
C PHE A 20 32.17 -12.89 -23.51
N SER A 21 33.14 -13.13 -24.41
CA SER A 21 33.70 -14.48 -24.64
C SER A 21 34.76 -14.86 -23.58
N SER A 22 35.18 -13.93 -22.75
CA SER A 22 36.12 -14.13 -21.65
C SER A 22 35.72 -13.27 -20.48
N GLU A 23 36.15 -13.64 -19.27
CA GLU A 23 35.93 -12.87 -18.05
C GLU A 23 36.59 -11.50 -18.16
N VAL A 24 35.82 -10.43 -18.04
CA VAL A 24 36.25 -9.03 -18.13
C VAL A 24 36.51 -8.45 -16.74
N VAL A 25 35.68 -8.85 -15.77
CA VAL A 25 35.77 -8.43 -14.37
C VAL A 25 35.90 -9.66 -13.48
N MET A 26 36.80 -9.64 -12.52
CA MET A 26 36.97 -10.73 -11.57
C MET A 26 36.07 -10.54 -10.35
N GLU A 27 35.57 -11.61 -9.76
CA GLU A 27 34.70 -11.57 -8.56
C GLU A 27 35.33 -10.79 -7.38
N ARG A 28 36.67 -10.89 -7.20
CA ARG A 28 37.40 -10.12 -6.19
C ARG A 28 37.34 -8.60 -6.42
N GLU A 29 37.27 -8.17 -7.67
CA GLU A 29 37.15 -6.75 -8.02
C GLU A 29 35.75 -6.23 -7.67
N VAL A 30 34.71 -7.02 -7.97
CA VAL A 30 33.33 -6.72 -7.55
C VAL A 30 33.25 -6.59 -6.02
N SER A 31 33.81 -7.56 -5.28
CA SER A 31 33.85 -7.53 -3.82
C SER A 31 34.57 -6.29 -3.26
N THR A 32 35.67 -5.87 -3.94
CA THR A 32 36.44 -4.68 -3.55
C THR A 32 35.62 -3.42 -3.75
N VAL A 33 34.93 -3.30 -4.89
CA VAL A 33 34.05 -2.14 -5.19
C VAL A 33 32.88 -2.09 -4.22
N ILE A 34 32.23 -3.18 -3.92
CA ILE A 34 31.16 -3.24 -2.92
C ILE A 34 31.67 -2.74 -1.55
N TYR A 35 32.87 -3.17 -1.15
CA TYR A 35 33.47 -2.70 0.09
C TYR A 35 33.73 -1.18 0.06
N GLN A 36 34.27 -0.65 -1.04
CA GLN A 36 34.50 0.79 -1.20
C GLN A 36 33.18 1.57 -1.15
N MET A 37 32.16 1.16 -1.91
CA MET A 37 30.84 1.78 -1.88
C MET A 37 30.20 1.77 -0.48
N THR A 38 30.49 0.75 0.32
CA THR A 38 30.04 0.70 1.72
C THR A 38 30.80 1.73 2.58
N GLN A 39 32.11 1.88 2.38
CA GLN A 39 32.91 2.89 3.10
C GLN A 39 32.53 4.32 2.73
N GLU A 40 32.16 4.54 1.48
CA GLU A 40 31.69 5.84 0.95
C GLU A 40 30.23 6.12 1.32
N GLY A 41 29.51 5.17 1.92
CA GLY A 41 28.14 5.33 2.37
C GLY A 41 27.08 5.22 1.25
N HIS A 42 27.45 4.70 0.08
CA HIS A 42 26.50 4.40 -1.00
C HIS A 42 25.71 3.11 -0.77
N LEU A 43 26.34 2.15 -0.07
CA LEU A 43 25.72 0.90 0.33
C LEU A 43 25.77 0.75 1.85
N VAL A 44 24.78 0.04 2.39
CA VAL A 44 24.77 -0.43 3.78
C VAL A 44 24.77 -1.94 3.77
N VAL A 45 25.65 -2.54 4.58
CA VAL A 45 25.67 -4.00 4.81
C VAL A 45 25.28 -4.26 6.25
N GLU A 46 24.15 -4.93 6.44
CA GLU A 46 23.64 -5.28 7.77
C GLU A 46 23.21 -6.75 7.78
N GLN A 47 23.70 -7.52 8.75
CA GLN A 47 23.39 -8.95 8.92
C GLN A 47 23.59 -9.79 7.65
N GLY A 48 24.59 -9.43 6.82
CA GLY A 48 24.87 -10.11 5.55
C GLY A 48 24.04 -9.63 4.35
N ALA A 49 23.08 -8.73 4.55
CA ALA A 49 22.28 -8.13 3.50
C ALA A 49 22.89 -6.81 2.99
N VAL A 50 22.79 -6.57 1.68
CA VAL A 50 23.29 -5.34 1.02
C VAL A 50 22.13 -4.49 0.58
N TYR A 51 22.13 -3.23 0.99
CA TYR A 51 21.12 -2.23 0.67
C TYR A 51 21.75 -1.03 -0.05
N PRO A 52 21.09 -0.43 -1.03
CA PRO A 52 21.31 0.97 -1.35
C PRO A 52 21.06 1.83 -0.09
N ALA A 53 21.98 2.74 0.23
CA ALA A 53 21.91 3.51 1.48
C ALA A 53 20.61 4.32 1.63
N CYS A 54 20.09 4.85 0.50
CA CYS A 54 18.82 5.58 0.48
C CYS A 54 17.63 4.66 0.85
N ASN A 55 17.60 3.42 0.32
CA ASN A 55 16.52 2.47 0.62
C ASN A 55 16.57 2.01 2.08
N TYR A 56 17.77 1.73 2.60
CA TYR A 56 17.96 1.39 4.01
C TYR A 56 17.45 2.49 4.94
N ARG A 57 17.81 3.74 4.65
CA ARG A 57 17.35 4.90 5.43
C ARG A 57 15.84 5.04 5.38
N ASN A 58 15.24 5.00 4.19
CA ASN A 58 13.80 5.12 4.00
C ASN A 58 13.03 4.03 4.76
N GLU A 59 13.49 2.78 4.68
CA GLU A 59 12.86 1.65 5.37
C GLU A 59 12.93 1.82 6.88
N LYS A 60 14.11 2.15 7.41
CA LYS A 60 14.34 2.34 8.84
C LYS A 60 13.53 3.50 9.42
N GLU A 61 13.61 4.68 8.81
CA GLU A 61 12.85 5.86 9.26
C GLU A 61 11.34 5.63 9.18
N THR A 62 10.85 5.00 8.09
CA THR A 62 9.43 4.67 7.97
C THR A 62 8.98 3.73 9.09
N ALA A 63 9.77 2.70 9.40
CA ALA A 63 9.45 1.77 10.48
C ALA A 63 9.46 2.46 11.85
N GLU A 64 10.41 3.35 12.11
CA GLU A 64 10.49 4.14 13.35
C GLU A 64 9.27 5.06 13.51
N ILE A 65 8.84 5.76 12.45
CA ILE A 65 7.65 6.63 12.48
C ILE A 65 6.39 5.80 12.73
N ILE A 66 6.21 4.69 12.02
CA ILE A 66 5.07 3.79 12.21
C ILE A 66 5.03 3.25 13.65
N ALA A 67 6.17 2.81 14.18
CA ALA A 67 6.25 2.35 15.56
C ALA A 67 5.86 3.45 16.55
N GLN A 68 6.27 4.71 16.31
CA GLN A 68 5.89 5.85 17.13
C GLN A 68 4.39 6.11 17.07
N ILE A 69 3.75 6.04 15.87
CA ILE A 69 2.29 6.19 15.74
C ILE A 69 1.56 5.13 16.57
N LEU A 70 2.00 3.88 16.53
CA LEU A 70 1.39 2.79 17.27
C LEU A 70 1.56 2.91 18.79
N VAL A 71 2.67 3.51 19.26
CA VAL A 71 2.92 3.77 20.68
C VAL A 71 2.11 4.98 21.17
N ASP A 72 1.99 6.01 20.35
CA ASP A 72 1.27 7.24 20.67
C ASP A 72 -0.27 7.10 20.58
N ASP A 73 -0.78 5.94 20.20
CA ASP A 73 -2.21 5.65 20.04
C ASP A 73 -2.94 5.63 21.40
N LYS A 74 -3.00 6.82 22.02
CA LYS A 74 -3.70 7.08 23.29
C LYS A 74 -4.84 8.08 23.12
N GLN A 75 -5.40 8.19 21.90
CA GLN A 75 -6.50 9.12 21.68
C GLN A 75 -7.73 8.73 22.50
N GLU A 76 -8.52 9.78 22.91
CA GLU A 76 -9.86 9.56 23.41
C GLU A 76 -10.67 8.82 22.35
N ALA A 77 -10.84 7.52 22.54
CA ALA A 77 -11.62 6.69 21.63
C ALA A 77 -13.07 7.19 21.65
N VAL A 78 -13.67 7.32 20.49
CA VAL A 78 -15.12 7.50 20.40
C VAL A 78 -15.78 6.36 21.16
N GLU A 79 -16.74 6.66 22.04
CA GLU A 79 -17.46 5.60 22.77
C GLU A 79 -18.02 4.57 21.76
N GLU A 80 -17.79 3.28 22.01
CA GLU A 80 -18.24 2.21 21.11
C GLU A 80 -19.74 2.28 20.78
N LYS A 81 -20.56 2.66 21.75
CA LYS A 81 -22.01 2.83 21.54
C LYS A 81 -22.34 3.96 20.58
N GLU A 82 -21.62 5.08 20.69
CA GLU A 82 -21.79 6.21 19.80
C GLU A 82 -21.30 5.86 18.39
N LEU A 83 -20.18 5.15 18.29
CA LEU A 83 -19.66 4.68 17.01
C LEU A 83 -20.65 3.75 16.30
N ASP A 84 -21.25 2.80 17.03
CA ASP A 84 -22.29 1.92 16.49
C ASP A 84 -23.54 2.65 16.04
N ARG A 85 -23.93 3.70 16.77
CA ARG A 85 -25.03 4.58 16.38
C ARG A 85 -24.71 5.29 15.08
N LEU A 86 -23.52 5.89 14.97
CA LEU A 86 -23.08 6.61 13.76
C LEU A 86 -22.94 5.69 12.55
N ILE A 87 -22.41 4.48 12.72
CA ILE A 87 -22.35 3.47 11.64
C ILE A 87 -23.76 3.11 11.16
N THR A 88 -24.72 2.95 12.10
CA THR A 88 -26.10 2.64 11.74
C THR A 88 -26.80 3.80 11.03
N GLU A 89 -26.54 5.02 11.48
CA GLU A 89 -27.00 6.25 10.83
C GLU A 89 -26.43 6.38 9.43
N ALA A 90 -25.13 6.15 9.26
CA ALA A 90 -24.45 6.15 7.95
C ALA A 90 -25.10 5.18 6.97
N GLN A 91 -25.38 3.95 7.39
CA GLN A 91 -26.06 2.95 6.54
C GLN A 91 -27.40 3.44 6.05
N LYS A 92 -28.18 4.09 6.92
CA LYS A 92 -29.51 4.62 6.58
C LYS A 92 -29.40 5.82 5.62
N GLU A 93 -28.54 6.79 5.93
CA GLU A 93 -28.40 8.02 5.14
C GLU A 93 -27.78 7.76 3.77
N LEU A 94 -26.80 6.84 3.68
CA LEU A 94 -26.15 6.49 2.43
C LEU A 94 -26.90 5.40 1.63
N GLY A 95 -27.96 4.82 2.19
CA GLY A 95 -28.72 3.74 1.55
C GLY A 95 -27.90 2.47 1.32
N ILE A 96 -26.96 2.14 2.21
CA ILE A 96 -26.06 1.00 2.10
C ILE A 96 -26.24 0.04 3.28
N LEU A 97 -25.90 -1.22 3.06
CA LEU A 97 -25.86 -2.23 4.11
C LEU A 97 -24.44 -2.78 4.23
N LEU A 98 -23.83 -2.61 5.40
CA LEU A 98 -22.50 -3.13 5.69
C LEU A 98 -22.58 -4.58 6.18
N SER A 99 -21.65 -5.42 5.71
CA SER A 99 -21.37 -6.71 6.34
C SER A 99 -20.79 -6.52 7.73
N GLN A 100 -20.75 -7.61 8.51
CA GLN A 100 -20.11 -7.59 9.81
C GLN A 100 -18.64 -7.16 9.72
N LYS A 101 -17.87 -7.72 8.79
CA LYS A 101 -16.46 -7.36 8.53
C LYS A 101 -16.28 -5.89 8.18
N GLN A 102 -17.15 -5.33 7.36
CA GLN A 102 -17.10 -3.91 7.02
C GLN A 102 -17.40 -3.02 8.23
N ARG A 103 -18.35 -3.41 9.09
CA ARG A 103 -18.63 -2.69 10.36
C ARG A 103 -17.42 -2.78 11.31
N GLU A 104 -16.80 -3.95 11.44
CA GLU A 104 -15.57 -4.16 12.22
C GLU A 104 -14.43 -3.27 11.69
N ALA A 105 -14.26 -3.17 10.37
CA ALA A 105 -13.27 -2.30 9.75
C ALA A 105 -13.48 -0.83 10.13
N VAL A 106 -14.72 -0.34 10.08
CA VAL A 106 -15.03 1.03 10.50
C VAL A 106 -14.70 1.25 11.97
N ARG A 107 -15.10 0.33 12.87
CA ARG A 107 -14.78 0.43 14.29
C ARG A 107 -13.28 0.45 14.52
N MET A 108 -12.55 -0.47 13.92
CA MET A 108 -11.09 -0.57 14.03
C MET A 108 -10.41 0.75 13.71
N VAL A 109 -10.83 1.42 12.62
CA VAL A 109 -10.27 2.71 12.20
C VAL A 109 -10.47 3.80 13.26
N PHE A 110 -11.63 3.88 13.89
CA PHE A 110 -11.88 4.93 14.90
C PHE A 110 -11.29 4.61 16.28
N LEU A 111 -10.86 3.37 16.49
CA LEU A 111 -10.17 2.95 17.72
C LEU A 111 -8.65 3.02 17.63
N ASN A 112 -8.07 3.23 16.44
CA ASN A 112 -6.62 3.23 16.23
C ASN A 112 -6.18 4.41 15.35
N LEU A 113 -4.95 4.89 15.54
CA LEU A 113 -4.36 5.94 14.70
C LEU A 113 -3.90 5.40 13.33
N LEU A 114 -3.42 4.16 13.27
CA LEU A 114 -3.03 3.51 12.04
C LEU A 114 -3.81 2.21 11.88
N SER A 115 -4.45 2.02 10.73
CA SER A 115 -5.28 0.85 10.46
C SER A 115 -5.16 0.41 9.01
N ILE A 116 -5.30 -0.89 8.77
CA ILE A 116 -5.26 -1.49 7.43
C ILE A 116 -6.62 -2.13 7.10
N ILE A 117 -7.13 -1.80 5.93
CA ILE A 117 -8.29 -2.48 5.33
C ILE A 117 -7.81 -3.17 4.06
N SER A 118 -7.70 -4.48 4.11
CA SER A 118 -7.32 -5.29 2.96
C SER A 118 -8.53 -6.02 2.38
N GLY A 119 -8.57 -6.15 1.06
CA GLY A 119 -9.63 -6.93 0.42
C GLY A 119 -9.53 -6.92 -1.09
N GLY A 120 -9.95 -8.01 -1.72
CA GLY A 120 -9.96 -8.16 -3.16
C GLY A 120 -10.93 -7.21 -3.88
N PRO A 121 -10.97 -7.27 -5.21
CA PRO A 121 -11.91 -6.47 -5.99
C PRO A 121 -13.35 -6.87 -5.68
N GLY A 122 -14.21 -5.87 -5.44
CA GLY A 122 -15.65 -6.09 -5.15
C GLY A 122 -15.98 -6.43 -3.71
N THR A 123 -15.04 -6.41 -2.77
CA THR A 123 -15.30 -6.63 -1.33
C THR A 123 -15.90 -5.41 -0.62
N GLY A 124 -16.06 -4.31 -1.34
CA GLY A 124 -16.71 -3.10 -0.84
C GLY A 124 -15.79 -2.16 -0.06
N LYS A 125 -14.49 -2.16 -0.34
CA LYS A 125 -13.53 -1.19 0.24
C LYS A 125 -14.06 0.25 0.12
N THR A 126 -14.45 0.66 -1.07
CA THR A 126 -15.00 1.99 -1.34
C THR A 126 -16.28 2.30 -0.56
N THR A 127 -17.10 1.27 -0.26
CA THR A 127 -18.27 1.43 0.60
C THR A 127 -17.85 1.74 2.04
N VAL A 128 -16.81 1.08 2.53
CA VAL A 128 -16.23 1.36 3.84
C VAL A 128 -15.66 2.77 3.90
N GLU A 129 -14.92 3.23 2.88
CA GLU A 129 -14.38 4.60 2.79
C GLU A 129 -15.48 5.67 2.90
N LYS A 130 -16.62 5.49 2.22
CA LYS A 130 -17.79 6.38 2.36
C LYS A 130 -18.29 6.48 3.80
N VAL A 131 -18.40 5.34 4.46
CA VAL A 131 -18.87 5.29 5.86
C VAL A 131 -17.84 5.91 6.79
N LEU A 132 -16.56 5.66 6.56
CA LEU A 132 -15.48 6.28 7.33
C LEU A 132 -15.57 7.82 7.26
N LEU A 133 -15.71 8.38 6.08
CA LEU A 133 -15.88 9.84 5.91
C LEU A 133 -17.15 10.36 6.58
N TYR A 134 -18.27 9.66 6.42
CA TYR A 134 -19.53 10.02 7.09
C TYR A 134 -19.35 10.09 8.62
N VAL A 135 -18.81 9.03 9.21
CA VAL A 135 -18.57 8.96 10.66
C VAL A 135 -17.58 10.04 11.10
N TYR A 136 -16.48 10.23 10.36
CA TYR A 136 -15.50 11.26 10.64
C TYR A 136 -16.11 12.66 10.70
N HIS A 137 -16.94 13.03 9.72
CA HIS A 137 -17.62 14.34 9.73
C HIS A 137 -18.65 14.47 10.86
N LYS A 138 -19.35 13.40 11.20
CA LYS A 138 -20.31 13.39 12.32
C LYS A 138 -19.65 13.49 13.69
N THR A 139 -18.40 13.03 13.82
CA THR A 139 -17.59 13.25 15.04
C THR A 139 -16.94 14.64 15.11
N GLY A 140 -17.27 15.53 14.17
CA GLY A 140 -16.79 16.92 14.15
C GLY A 140 -15.50 17.12 13.33
N GLY A 141 -14.99 16.08 12.67
CA GLY A 141 -13.83 16.17 11.81
C GLY A 141 -14.08 17.02 10.57
N ARG A 142 -13.10 17.82 10.16
CA ARG A 142 -13.23 18.80 9.06
C ARG A 142 -12.10 18.72 8.05
N ASN A 143 -11.01 18.05 8.35
CA ASN A 143 -9.79 18.05 7.56
C ASN A 143 -9.38 16.64 7.18
N ALA A 144 -10.21 16.00 6.33
CA ALA A 144 -9.89 14.70 5.75
C ALA A 144 -9.08 14.88 4.47
N LEU A 145 -8.07 14.03 4.25
CA LEU A 145 -7.29 13.97 3.03
C LEU A 145 -7.42 12.56 2.41
N LEU A 146 -7.87 12.52 1.17
CA LEU A 146 -8.05 11.29 0.41
C LEU A 146 -6.99 11.22 -0.68
N MET A 147 -6.17 10.18 -0.66
CA MET A 147 -5.10 10.04 -1.65
C MET A 147 -5.02 8.62 -2.21
N ALA A 148 -4.56 8.53 -3.45
CA ALA A 148 -4.24 7.28 -4.11
C ALA A 148 -2.95 7.41 -4.92
N PRO A 149 -2.22 6.32 -5.24
CA PRO A 149 -0.95 6.41 -5.97
C PRO A 149 -1.11 6.88 -7.41
N THR A 150 -2.27 6.69 -8.03
CA THR A 150 -2.51 7.02 -9.45
C THR A 150 -3.68 7.97 -9.65
N GLY A 151 -3.63 8.79 -10.72
CA GLY A 151 -4.72 9.70 -11.07
C GLY A 151 -6.04 8.99 -11.41
N ARG A 152 -5.99 7.75 -11.89
CA ARG A 152 -7.20 6.96 -12.13
C ARG A 152 -7.84 6.52 -10.80
N ALA A 153 -7.02 6.08 -9.86
CA ALA A 153 -7.50 5.66 -8.54
C ALA A 153 -8.06 6.84 -7.75
N SER A 154 -7.38 8.00 -7.74
CA SER A 154 -7.87 9.20 -7.05
C SER A 154 -9.19 9.72 -7.63
N ARG A 155 -9.38 9.69 -8.96
CA ARG A 155 -10.68 10.04 -9.57
C ARG A 155 -11.79 9.07 -9.16
N ARG A 156 -11.52 7.77 -9.17
CA ARG A 156 -12.50 6.76 -8.69
C ARG A 156 -12.85 6.97 -7.22
N MET A 157 -11.87 7.32 -6.40
CA MET A 157 -12.06 7.66 -5.00
C MET A 157 -12.94 8.90 -4.85
N ALA A 158 -12.68 9.98 -5.60
CA ALA A 158 -13.51 11.18 -5.63
C ALA A 158 -14.97 10.89 -6.04
N GLU A 159 -15.17 10.18 -7.15
CA GLU A 159 -16.50 9.81 -7.63
C GLU A 159 -17.26 8.94 -6.64
N SER A 160 -16.57 8.01 -6.02
CA SER A 160 -17.18 7.04 -5.12
C SER A 160 -17.51 7.63 -3.74
N THR A 161 -16.65 8.46 -3.18
CA THR A 161 -16.86 9.09 -1.88
C THR A 161 -17.72 10.35 -1.96
N GLY A 162 -17.79 10.97 -3.14
CA GLY A 162 -18.40 12.28 -3.36
C GLY A 162 -17.49 13.44 -2.93
N ASP A 163 -16.24 13.15 -2.55
CA ASP A 163 -15.27 14.15 -2.16
C ASP A 163 -14.34 14.48 -3.35
N SER A 164 -14.56 15.65 -3.94
CA SER A 164 -13.78 16.12 -5.09
C SER A 164 -12.34 16.52 -4.76
N SER A 165 -11.97 16.58 -3.49
CA SER A 165 -10.61 16.91 -3.04
C SER A 165 -9.63 15.73 -3.13
N ALA A 166 -10.15 14.52 -3.38
CA ALA A 166 -9.31 13.34 -3.53
C ALA A 166 -8.26 13.53 -4.64
N CYS A 167 -7.00 13.29 -4.32
CA CYS A 167 -5.87 13.58 -5.19
C CYS A 167 -4.87 12.42 -5.25
N THR A 168 -3.85 12.55 -6.10
CA THR A 168 -2.75 11.60 -6.07
C THR A 168 -1.85 11.86 -4.86
N MET A 169 -1.17 10.82 -4.36
CA MET A 169 -0.18 10.99 -3.29
C MET A 169 0.90 12.02 -3.67
N HIS A 170 1.33 12.03 -4.93
CA HIS A 170 2.28 13.04 -5.44
C HIS A 170 1.70 14.47 -5.29
N ASN A 171 0.46 14.70 -5.71
CA ASN A 171 -0.15 16.02 -5.58
C ASN A 171 -0.38 16.42 -4.12
N GLY A 172 -0.87 15.48 -3.29
CA GLY A 172 -1.11 15.75 -1.86
C GLY A 172 0.17 16.10 -1.11
N LEU A 173 1.29 15.46 -1.49
CA LEU A 173 2.62 15.72 -0.93
C LEU A 173 3.35 16.91 -1.59
N GLY A 174 2.78 17.52 -2.65
CA GLY A 174 3.42 18.61 -3.37
C GLY A 174 4.62 18.19 -4.22
N LEU A 175 4.72 16.90 -4.55
CA LEU A 175 5.78 16.35 -5.38
C LEU A 175 5.54 16.74 -6.84
N SER A 176 6.47 17.47 -7.46
CA SER A 176 6.45 17.83 -8.88
C SER A 176 7.66 17.24 -9.61
N GLY A 177 7.42 16.43 -10.65
CA GLY A 177 8.46 15.84 -11.50
C GLY A 177 9.00 14.49 -11.01
N ASP A 178 9.97 13.96 -11.74
CA ASP A 178 10.71 12.76 -11.36
C ASP A 178 11.58 13.07 -10.13
N VAL A 179 11.25 12.45 -9.02
CA VAL A 179 11.87 12.69 -7.70
C VAL A 179 13.22 11.95 -7.63
N GLU A 180 14.12 12.16 -8.61
CA GLU A 180 15.39 11.43 -8.54
C GLU A 180 16.43 12.07 -7.61
N ASP A 181 16.46 13.39 -7.41
CA ASP A 181 17.57 14.03 -6.68
C ASP A 181 17.23 15.27 -5.83
N PHE A 182 15.99 15.65 -5.66
CA PHE A 182 15.63 16.77 -4.80
C PHE A 182 14.81 16.30 -3.62
N GLU A 183 15.23 16.67 -2.39
CA GLU A 183 14.30 16.82 -1.28
C GLU A 183 13.55 18.15 -1.54
N PRO A 184 12.35 18.12 -2.17
CA PRO A 184 11.57 19.33 -2.30
C PRO A 184 11.24 19.82 -0.88
N GLU A 185 11.05 21.13 -0.69
CA GLU A 185 10.41 21.66 0.50
C GLU A 185 8.97 21.12 0.53
N LEU A 186 8.82 19.91 1.02
CA LEU A 186 7.55 19.21 1.14
C LEU A 186 6.73 19.89 2.23
N ARG A 187 5.45 20.06 1.96
CA ARG A 187 4.52 20.60 2.95
C ARG A 187 4.08 19.49 3.89
N ASP A 188 4.07 19.79 5.17
CA ASP A 188 3.42 18.93 6.14
C ASP A 188 1.95 18.78 5.78
N LEU A 189 1.43 17.57 5.91
CA LEU A 189 0.04 17.27 5.60
C LEU A 189 -0.85 17.74 6.75
N GLU A 190 -1.48 18.91 6.57
CA GLU A 190 -2.39 19.48 7.55
C GLU A 190 -3.75 18.73 7.56
N ALA A 191 -3.71 17.44 7.84
CA ALA A 191 -4.91 16.60 7.92
C ALA A 191 -4.91 15.77 9.20
N ASP A 192 -6.06 15.69 9.85
CA ASP A 192 -6.28 14.87 11.04
C ASP A 192 -6.85 13.48 10.72
N PHE A 193 -7.31 13.28 9.49
CA PHE A 193 -7.77 12.00 8.97
C PHE A 193 -7.31 11.78 7.53
N ILE A 194 -6.58 10.72 7.27
CA ILE A 194 -6.05 10.40 5.94
C ILE A 194 -6.50 9.01 5.50
N ILE A 195 -7.09 8.91 4.34
CA ILE A 195 -7.38 7.63 3.68
C ILE A 195 -6.48 7.49 2.46
N LEU A 196 -5.70 6.40 2.42
CA LEU A 196 -4.82 6.04 1.32
C LEU A 196 -5.36 4.79 0.64
N ASP A 197 -5.89 4.90 -0.57
CA ASP A 197 -6.37 3.75 -1.36
C ASP A 197 -5.30 3.20 -2.30
N GLU A 198 -5.50 1.97 -2.79
CA GLU A 198 -4.62 1.23 -3.70
C GLU A 198 -3.16 1.11 -3.20
N GLN A 199 -2.98 0.87 -1.89
CA GLN A 199 -1.69 0.89 -1.22
C GLN A 199 -0.71 -0.20 -1.68
N SER A 200 -1.17 -1.26 -2.35
CA SER A 200 -0.30 -2.27 -2.97
C SER A 200 0.66 -1.69 -4.03
N MET A 201 0.31 -0.54 -4.62
CA MET A 201 1.11 0.14 -5.65
C MET A 201 2.13 1.15 -5.10
N VAL A 202 2.16 1.38 -3.79
CA VAL A 202 3.04 2.35 -3.15
C VAL A 202 4.38 1.71 -2.83
N ASP A 203 5.46 2.29 -3.37
CA ASP A 203 6.83 1.86 -3.09
C ASP A 203 7.39 2.47 -1.79
N MET A 204 8.56 2.00 -1.36
CA MET A 204 9.21 2.46 -0.13
C MET A 204 9.56 3.94 -0.18
N ARG A 205 9.92 4.50 -1.33
CA ARG A 205 10.31 5.90 -1.45
C ARG A 205 9.10 6.82 -1.23
N LEU A 206 7.99 6.55 -1.91
CA LEU A 206 6.75 7.32 -1.75
C LEU A 206 6.16 7.17 -0.35
N ALA A 207 6.23 5.95 0.22
CA ALA A 207 5.82 5.71 1.60
C ALA A 207 6.69 6.51 2.59
N ALA A 208 8.00 6.49 2.45
CA ALA A 208 8.91 7.24 3.33
C ALA A 208 8.64 8.76 3.29
N VAL A 209 8.43 9.31 2.09
CA VAL A 209 8.05 10.72 1.94
C VAL A 209 6.73 10.99 2.66
N PHE A 210 5.72 10.15 2.47
CA PHE A 210 4.43 10.29 3.14
C PHE A 210 4.58 10.30 4.66
N TYR A 211 5.24 9.28 5.24
CA TYR A 211 5.36 9.15 6.70
C TYR A 211 6.18 10.27 7.35
N ARG A 212 7.16 10.87 6.65
CA ARG A 212 7.91 12.04 7.15
C ARG A 212 7.07 13.31 7.30
N HIS A 213 5.96 13.43 6.56
CA HIS A 213 5.16 14.66 6.47
C HIS A 213 3.80 14.57 7.14
N ILE A 214 3.55 13.50 7.90
CA ILE A 214 2.32 13.37 8.70
C ILE A 214 2.48 14.08 10.06
N HIS A 215 1.42 14.76 10.49
CA HIS A 215 1.37 15.32 11.83
C HIS A 215 1.13 14.26 12.90
N LYS A 216 1.66 14.51 14.09
CA LYS A 216 1.37 13.67 15.25
C LYS A 216 -0.12 13.70 15.58
N GLY A 217 -0.70 12.50 15.74
CA GLY A 217 -2.11 12.33 16.06
C GLY A 217 -3.03 12.24 14.83
N THR A 218 -2.48 12.36 13.61
CA THR A 218 -3.23 12.08 12.38
C THR A 218 -3.66 10.62 12.35
N ARG A 219 -4.95 10.38 12.08
CA ARG A 219 -5.49 9.04 11.85
C ARG A 219 -5.30 8.62 10.41
N ILE A 220 -4.70 7.46 10.20
CA ILE A 220 -4.30 6.96 8.88
C ILE A 220 -4.98 5.63 8.59
N VAL A 221 -5.60 5.54 7.44
CA VAL A 221 -6.23 4.31 6.95
C VAL A 221 -5.57 3.89 5.65
N LEU A 222 -4.91 2.75 5.65
CA LEU A 222 -4.31 2.13 4.47
C LEU A 222 -5.32 1.15 3.87
N VAL A 223 -5.75 1.41 2.65
CA VAL A 223 -6.70 0.56 1.92
C VAL A 223 -6.00 -0.06 0.73
N GLY A 224 -6.15 -1.36 0.53
CA GLY A 224 -5.48 -2.04 -0.58
C GLY A 224 -5.88 -3.51 -0.73
N ASP A 225 -5.13 -4.19 -1.57
CA ASP A 225 -5.28 -5.63 -1.81
C ASP A 225 -3.88 -6.27 -1.87
N VAL A 226 -3.55 -7.10 -0.89
CA VAL A 226 -2.23 -7.77 -0.81
C VAL A 226 -1.96 -8.74 -1.96
N ASN A 227 -3.01 -9.17 -2.66
CA ASN A 227 -2.92 -10.10 -3.78
C ASN A 227 -2.79 -9.40 -5.14
N GLN A 228 -2.86 -8.06 -5.16
CA GLN A 228 -2.58 -7.28 -6.36
C GLN A 228 -1.07 -7.19 -6.63
N LEU A 229 -0.73 -6.77 -7.86
CA LEU A 229 0.66 -6.55 -8.24
C LEU A 229 1.30 -5.52 -7.30
N PRO A 230 2.55 -5.77 -6.86
CA PRO A 230 3.28 -4.83 -6.04
C PRO A 230 3.66 -3.57 -6.84
N SER A 231 4.20 -2.58 -6.13
CA SER A 231 4.77 -1.38 -6.74
C SER A 231 5.86 -1.70 -7.77
N VAL A 232 6.00 -0.83 -8.78
CA VAL A 232 7.11 -0.92 -9.75
C VAL A 232 8.43 -0.51 -9.10
N GLY A 233 8.39 0.48 -8.21
CA GLY A 233 9.54 0.90 -7.41
C GLY A 233 9.89 -0.10 -6.30
N PRO A 234 11.03 0.06 -5.65
CA PRO A 234 11.51 -0.88 -4.63
C PRO A 234 10.65 -0.84 -3.37
N GLY A 235 10.37 -2.02 -2.83
CA GLY A 235 9.63 -2.21 -1.59
C GLY A 235 8.18 -2.63 -1.77
N ASN A 236 7.69 -3.42 -0.83
CA ASN A 236 6.30 -3.85 -0.76
C ASN A 236 5.73 -3.51 0.62
N VAL A 237 5.67 -2.18 0.89
CA VAL A 237 5.36 -1.63 2.22
C VAL A 237 4.02 -2.13 2.74
N PHE A 238 2.99 -2.10 1.90
CA PHE A 238 1.65 -2.54 2.30
C PHE A 238 1.63 -4.01 2.71
N ARG A 239 2.26 -4.88 1.93
CA ARG A 239 2.35 -6.31 2.24
C ARG A 239 3.10 -6.58 3.53
N GLU A 240 4.23 -5.90 3.73
CA GLU A 240 5.02 -6.04 4.96
C GLU A 240 4.22 -5.60 6.19
N LEU A 241 3.50 -4.48 6.10
CA LEU A 241 2.63 -4.00 7.18
C LEU A 241 1.46 -4.95 7.47
N VAL A 242 0.88 -5.57 6.44
CA VAL A 242 -0.17 -6.59 6.62
C VAL A 242 0.36 -7.82 7.37
N HIS A 243 1.61 -8.22 7.13
CA HIS A 243 2.20 -9.43 7.72
C HIS A 243 2.95 -9.17 9.03
N CYS A 244 3.26 -7.93 9.38
CA CYS A 244 4.03 -7.63 10.59
C CYS A 244 3.31 -7.98 11.90
N GLY A 245 1.98 -8.13 11.87
CA GLY A 245 1.17 -8.54 13.01
C GLY A 245 1.01 -7.50 14.12
N VAL A 246 1.51 -6.26 13.93
CA VAL A 246 1.42 -5.19 14.93
C VAL A 246 0.47 -4.06 14.53
N VAL A 247 0.20 -3.88 13.23
CA VAL A 247 -0.76 -2.89 12.74
C VAL A 247 -2.16 -3.52 12.72
N PRO A 248 -3.17 -2.87 13.30
CA PRO A 248 -4.55 -3.33 13.24
C PRO A 248 -5.04 -3.51 11.80
N ILE A 249 -5.57 -4.69 11.49
CA ILE A 249 -6.02 -5.04 10.14
C ILE A 249 -7.40 -5.67 10.15
N THR A 250 -8.22 -5.29 9.17
CA THR A 250 -9.44 -6.03 8.81
C THR A 250 -9.34 -6.50 7.36
N VAL A 251 -9.52 -7.80 7.15
CA VAL A 251 -9.57 -8.40 5.80
C VAL A 251 -11.02 -8.57 5.39
N LEU A 252 -11.41 -7.91 4.30
CA LEU A 252 -12.74 -8.01 3.69
C LEU A 252 -12.75 -9.19 2.72
N ASP A 253 -13.48 -10.23 3.05
CA ASP A 253 -13.54 -11.50 2.33
C ASP A 253 -14.83 -11.70 1.51
N MET A 254 -15.87 -10.92 1.80
CA MET A 254 -17.17 -11.07 1.14
C MET A 254 -17.23 -10.24 -0.15
N VAL A 255 -17.43 -10.91 -1.30
CA VAL A 255 -17.56 -10.27 -2.60
C VAL A 255 -19.03 -9.90 -2.87
N PHE A 256 -19.31 -8.60 -3.00
CA PHE A 256 -20.67 -8.04 -3.22
C PHE A 256 -21.00 -7.78 -4.70
N ARG A 257 -20.02 -7.93 -5.63
CA ARG A 257 -20.31 -7.73 -7.06
C ARG A 257 -21.28 -8.77 -7.57
N GLN A 258 -22.27 -8.31 -8.37
CA GLN A 258 -23.17 -9.15 -9.16
C GLN A 258 -22.34 -10.18 -9.93
N GLY A 259 -22.27 -11.41 -9.44
CA GLY A 259 -21.43 -12.42 -10.05
C GLY A 259 -21.00 -13.54 -9.12
N GLN A 260 -21.85 -13.97 -8.17
CA GLN A 260 -21.61 -15.28 -7.52
C GLN A 260 -21.45 -16.43 -8.54
N ASN A 261 -21.80 -16.16 -9.82
CA ASN A 261 -21.63 -17.07 -10.95
C ASN A 261 -20.58 -16.58 -11.98
N SER A 262 -19.78 -15.54 -11.68
CA SER A 262 -18.75 -15.08 -12.61
C SER A 262 -17.51 -15.97 -12.52
N ARG A 263 -17.18 -16.58 -13.67
CA ARG A 263 -15.97 -17.39 -13.80
C ARG A 263 -14.70 -16.57 -13.73
N ILE A 264 -14.77 -15.29 -14.06
CA ILE A 264 -13.65 -14.34 -13.85
C ILE A 264 -13.31 -14.26 -12.35
N ALA A 265 -14.31 -14.13 -11.48
CA ALA A 265 -14.10 -14.04 -10.05
C ALA A 265 -13.65 -15.38 -9.45
N SER A 266 -14.27 -16.51 -9.82
CA SER A 266 -13.87 -17.82 -9.33
C SER A 266 -12.46 -18.20 -9.81
N ASN A 267 -12.11 -17.94 -11.07
CA ASN A 267 -10.77 -18.20 -11.58
C ASN A 267 -9.70 -17.31 -10.92
N ALA A 268 -10.01 -16.06 -10.58
CA ALA A 268 -9.10 -15.21 -9.82
C ALA A 268 -8.78 -15.83 -8.44
N HIS A 269 -9.76 -16.41 -7.76
CA HIS A 269 -9.56 -17.15 -6.52
C HIS A 269 -8.71 -18.41 -6.72
N LEU A 270 -9.03 -19.22 -7.75
CA LEU A 270 -8.25 -20.42 -8.05
C LEU A 270 -6.78 -20.11 -8.34
N MET A 271 -6.51 -19.00 -9.06
CA MET A 271 -5.13 -18.53 -9.31
C MET A 271 -4.41 -18.11 -8.02
N GLN A 272 -5.09 -17.48 -7.08
CA GLN A 272 -4.53 -17.11 -5.79
C GLN A 272 -4.15 -18.34 -4.94
N GLU A 273 -4.91 -19.42 -5.07
CA GLU A 273 -4.66 -20.71 -4.40
C GLU A 273 -3.62 -21.58 -5.14
N ASN A 274 -2.95 -21.04 -6.17
CA ASN A 274 -2.07 -21.79 -7.09
C ASN A 274 -2.77 -22.98 -7.77
N ASN A 275 -4.07 -22.92 -7.95
CA ASN A 275 -4.83 -23.93 -8.66
C ASN A 275 -4.86 -23.60 -10.17
N ALA A 276 -4.21 -24.43 -10.98
CA ALA A 276 -4.13 -24.24 -12.43
C ALA A 276 -5.38 -24.68 -13.20
N MET A 277 -6.38 -25.26 -12.53
CA MET A 277 -7.62 -25.73 -13.19
C MET A 277 -8.63 -24.58 -13.31
N LEU A 278 -8.47 -23.76 -14.35
CA LEU A 278 -9.38 -22.67 -14.64
C LEU A 278 -10.68 -23.17 -15.26
N GLU A 279 -11.79 -22.56 -14.85
CA GLU A 279 -13.11 -22.82 -15.39
C GLU A 279 -13.43 -21.86 -16.54
N TYR A 280 -13.84 -22.38 -17.68
CA TYR A 280 -14.23 -21.60 -18.85
C TYR A 280 -15.76 -21.49 -18.98
N GLY A 281 -16.24 -20.38 -19.53
CA GLY A 281 -17.66 -20.10 -19.70
C GLY A 281 -17.91 -18.84 -20.52
N THR A 282 -19.10 -18.27 -20.43
CA THR A 282 -19.51 -17.12 -21.25
C THR A 282 -18.75 -15.83 -20.94
N ASP A 283 -18.29 -15.67 -19.70
CA ASP A 283 -17.56 -14.48 -19.20
C ASP A 283 -16.05 -14.72 -19.06
N PHE A 284 -15.57 -15.96 -19.25
CA PHE A 284 -14.15 -16.31 -19.23
C PHE A 284 -13.86 -17.37 -20.29
N VAL A 285 -13.23 -16.97 -21.40
CA VAL A 285 -12.97 -17.84 -22.55
C VAL A 285 -11.48 -17.86 -22.89
N PHE A 286 -10.99 -19.00 -23.34
CA PHE A 286 -9.67 -19.12 -23.93
C PHE A 286 -9.77 -18.87 -25.45
N LEU A 287 -9.05 -17.86 -25.91
CA LEU A 287 -8.89 -17.61 -27.35
C LEU A 287 -7.49 -18.06 -27.77
N PRO A 288 -7.33 -19.15 -28.52
CA PRO A 288 -6.04 -19.54 -29.07
C PRO A 288 -5.54 -18.42 -29.98
N ALA A 289 -4.26 -18.05 -29.86
CA ALA A 289 -3.64 -17.16 -30.84
C ALA A 289 -3.78 -17.75 -32.25
N ALA A 290 -4.25 -16.94 -33.20
CA ALA A 290 -4.24 -17.35 -34.61
C ALA A 290 -2.78 -17.64 -34.97
N SER A 291 -2.50 -18.87 -35.39
CA SER A 291 -1.19 -19.19 -35.97
C SER A 291 -1.02 -18.36 -37.23
N ASP A 292 -0.12 -17.39 -37.19
CA ASP A 292 0.34 -16.73 -38.40
C ASP A 292 0.86 -17.83 -39.35
N LYS A 293 0.14 -18.01 -40.46
CA LYS A 293 0.60 -18.84 -41.57
C LYS A 293 1.50 -18.03 -42.50
#